data_5f828534df8dbe237559dbb01131eb75
#
_entry.id   5f828534df8dbe237559dbb01131eb75
#
_cell.length_a   1.000
_cell.length_b   1.000
_cell.length_c   1.000
_cell.angle_alpha   90.00
_cell.angle_beta   90.00
_cell.angle_gamma   90.00
#
_symmetry.space_group_name_H-M   'P 1'
#
loop_
_entity.id
_entity.type
_entity.pdbx_description
1 polymer ?
#
loop_
_entity_poly.entity_id
_entity_poly.type
_entity_poly.pdbx_seq_one_letter_code
_entity_poly.pdbx_strand_id
1 'polypeptide(L)'
;MDRDKGWTVEAVAERLGVTPRTLHYYEEKGLIPEVPRTPGGHRVYDEDTIERIEHILRLKEALGYSLQEIQSILSTEDQLKAYRARIAEGQEPEHNVQMLSESVRLLEDVVRHIDKKMLKLAAMREHYMDRLARIRARLEREEAATRTVGFPDQEGE
;
A
#
# COMPACT_ATOMS: atom_id res chain seq x y z
N MET A 1 10.72 0.39 29.92
CA MET A 1 9.43 0.01 29.31
C MET A 1 9.62 -1.39 28.75
N ASP A 2 8.88 -2.34 29.32
CA ASP A 2 9.00 -3.78 29.03
C ASP A 2 8.71 -4.08 27.56
N ARG A 3 9.75 -4.35 26.77
CA ARG A 3 9.63 -4.88 25.39
C ARG A 3 9.15 -6.36 25.36
N ASP A 4 8.99 -6.99 26.53
CA ASP A 4 8.62 -8.40 26.68
C ASP A 4 7.12 -8.66 26.92
N LYS A 5 6.29 -7.63 27.01
CA LYS A 5 4.84 -7.80 27.06
C LYS A 5 4.25 -7.66 25.67
N GLY A 6 4.08 -8.80 25.00
CA GLY A 6 3.38 -8.85 23.74
C GLY A 6 1.92 -8.37 23.86
N TRP A 7 1.35 -7.93 22.77
CA TRP A 7 0.01 -7.38 22.67
C TRP A 7 -1.03 -8.48 22.43
N THR A 8 -2.21 -8.36 23.04
CA THR A 8 -3.34 -9.26 22.73
C THR A 8 -3.93 -8.91 21.35
N VAL A 9 -4.67 -9.86 20.78
CA VAL A 9 -5.33 -9.65 19.46
C VAL A 9 -6.31 -8.47 19.49
N GLU A 10 -7.02 -8.29 20.60
CA GLU A 10 -7.97 -7.19 20.78
C GLU A 10 -7.25 -5.84 20.83
N ALA A 11 -6.15 -5.74 21.57
CA ALA A 11 -5.36 -4.51 21.69
C ALA A 11 -4.72 -4.12 20.34
N VAL A 12 -4.21 -5.09 19.59
CA VAL A 12 -3.67 -4.84 18.23
C VAL A 12 -4.79 -4.43 17.27
N ALA A 13 -5.92 -5.11 17.29
CA ALA A 13 -7.06 -4.80 16.43
C ALA A 13 -7.57 -3.37 16.67
N GLU A 14 -7.69 -2.97 17.95
CA GLU A 14 -8.08 -1.61 18.34
C GLU A 14 -7.04 -0.57 17.89
N ARG A 15 -5.75 -0.80 18.18
CA ARG A 15 -4.64 0.09 17.81
C ARG A 15 -4.58 0.35 16.30
N LEU A 16 -4.81 -0.68 15.48
CA LEU A 16 -4.67 -0.64 14.03
C LEU A 16 -5.99 -0.39 13.28
N GLY A 17 -7.11 -0.28 13.98
CA GLY A 17 -8.42 -0.07 13.36
C GLY A 17 -8.90 -1.23 12.50
N VAL A 18 -8.50 -2.45 12.83
CA VAL A 18 -8.88 -3.68 12.12
C VAL A 18 -9.67 -4.63 13.03
N THR A 19 -10.17 -5.73 12.47
CA THR A 19 -10.84 -6.76 13.28
C THR A 19 -9.88 -7.87 13.69
N PRO A 20 -10.10 -8.57 14.81
CA PRO A 20 -9.37 -9.80 15.16
C PRO A 20 -9.36 -10.82 14.02
N ARG A 21 -10.46 -10.93 13.29
CA ARG A 21 -10.58 -11.81 12.11
C ARG A 21 -9.61 -11.43 10.99
N THR A 22 -9.37 -10.14 10.77
CA THR A 22 -8.40 -9.65 9.80
C THR A 22 -6.98 -10.09 10.18
N LEU A 23 -6.61 -9.99 11.44
CA LEU A 23 -5.30 -10.41 11.95
C LEU A 23 -5.09 -11.92 11.79
N HIS A 24 -6.09 -12.73 12.15
CA HIS A 24 -6.08 -14.18 11.94
C HIS A 24 -5.95 -14.54 10.45
N TYR A 25 -6.65 -13.81 9.59
CA TYR A 25 -6.56 -14.01 8.14
C TYR A 25 -5.16 -13.69 7.59
N TYR A 26 -4.49 -12.64 8.09
CA TYR A 26 -3.13 -12.31 7.68
C TYR A 26 -2.12 -13.40 8.10
N GLU A 27 -2.28 -13.96 9.30
CA GLU A 27 -1.50 -15.12 9.76
C GLU A 27 -1.75 -16.36 8.88
N GLU A 28 -3.01 -16.70 8.62
CA GLU A 28 -3.41 -17.83 7.78
C GLU A 28 -2.86 -17.72 6.35
N LYS A 29 -2.83 -16.52 5.79
CA LYS A 29 -2.28 -16.23 4.45
C LYS A 29 -0.76 -16.08 4.42
N GLY A 30 -0.08 -16.19 5.55
CA GLY A 30 1.37 -16.04 5.64
C GLY A 30 1.86 -14.61 5.38
N LEU A 31 0.99 -13.62 5.49
CA LEU A 31 1.38 -12.19 5.40
C LEU A 31 2.16 -11.75 6.63
N ILE A 32 1.80 -12.30 7.79
CA ILE A 32 2.56 -12.20 9.04
C ILE A 32 2.99 -13.60 9.48
N PRO A 33 4.08 -13.71 10.27
CA PRO A 33 4.52 -15.00 10.80
C PRO A 33 3.47 -15.60 11.73
N GLU A 34 3.60 -16.90 12.00
CA GLU A 34 2.82 -17.55 13.05
C GLU A 34 3.09 -16.88 14.39
N VAL A 35 2.02 -16.43 15.03
CA VAL A 35 2.08 -15.63 16.25
C VAL A 35 2.18 -16.55 17.48
N PRO A 36 3.18 -16.32 18.39
CA PRO A 36 3.29 -17.08 19.61
C PRO A 36 1.99 -17.06 20.44
N ARG A 37 1.77 -18.11 21.24
CA ARG A 37 0.61 -18.21 22.12
C ARG A 37 1.04 -18.30 23.58
N THR A 38 0.25 -17.72 24.47
CA THR A 38 0.39 -17.92 25.91
C THR A 38 0.07 -19.37 26.29
N PRO A 39 0.45 -19.84 27.48
CA PRO A 39 0.01 -21.16 28.00
C PRO A 39 -1.51 -21.34 27.99
N GLY A 40 -2.30 -20.25 28.04
CA GLY A 40 -3.77 -20.25 27.90
C GLY A 40 -4.27 -20.26 26.47
N GLY A 41 -3.39 -20.34 25.45
CA GLY A 41 -3.74 -20.44 24.03
C GLY A 41 -4.02 -19.09 23.34
N HIS A 42 -3.83 -17.97 24.01
CA HIS A 42 -4.05 -16.62 23.46
C HIS A 42 -2.85 -16.16 22.64
N ARG A 43 -3.10 -15.58 21.45
CA ARG A 43 -2.07 -14.99 20.59
C ARG A 43 -1.41 -13.78 21.22
N VAL A 44 -0.10 -13.66 21.04
CA VAL A 44 0.71 -12.57 21.57
C VAL A 44 1.52 -11.96 20.42
N TYR A 45 1.23 -10.71 20.08
CA TYR A 45 1.87 -9.97 18.98
C TYR A 45 3.04 -9.17 19.55
N ASP A 46 4.22 -9.31 18.97
CA ASP A 46 5.37 -8.44 19.22
C ASP A 46 5.30 -7.16 18.37
N GLU A 47 6.15 -6.19 18.67
CA GLU A 47 6.17 -4.92 17.95
C GLU A 47 6.59 -5.11 16.48
N ASP A 48 7.50 -6.03 16.16
CA ASP A 48 7.91 -6.32 14.79
C ASP A 48 6.72 -6.82 13.95
N THR A 49 5.90 -7.69 14.51
CA THR A 49 4.67 -8.17 13.86
C THR A 49 3.66 -7.04 13.67
N ILE A 50 3.52 -6.15 14.65
CA ILE A 50 2.63 -4.98 14.56
C ILE A 50 3.10 -4.04 13.44
N GLU A 51 4.39 -3.70 13.39
CA GLU A 51 4.96 -2.88 12.31
C GLU A 51 4.73 -3.51 10.93
N ARG A 52 4.86 -4.83 10.83
CA ARG A 52 4.54 -5.57 9.59
C ARG A 52 3.07 -5.45 9.20
N ILE A 53 2.15 -5.54 10.17
CA ILE A 53 0.71 -5.35 9.91
C ILE A 53 0.44 -3.91 9.46
N GLU A 54 1.02 -2.91 10.10
CA GLU A 54 0.91 -1.50 9.68
C GLU A 54 1.41 -1.30 8.24
N HIS A 55 2.51 -1.95 7.87
CA HIS A 55 3.02 -1.91 6.51
C HIS A 55 2.04 -2.54 5.50
N ILE A 56 1.44 -3.69 5.83
CA ILE A 56 0.40 -4.34 5.02
C ILE A 56 -0.80 -3.40 4.82
N LEU A 57 -1.26 -2.75 5.90
CA LEU A 57 -2.39 -1.82 5.83
C LEU A 57 -2.07 -0.61 4.95
N ARG A 58 -0.85 -0.04 5.06
CA ARG A 58 -0.41 1.05 4.16
C ARG A 58 -0.43 0.64 2.69
N LEU A 59 0.11 -0.54 2.36
CA LEU A 59 0.12 -1.06 0.99
C LEU A 59 -1.30 -1.28 0.47
N LYS A 60 -2.18 -1.83 1.30
CA LYS A 60 -3.56 -2.13 0.93
C LYS A 60 -4.43 -0.88 0.80
N GLU A 61 -4.45 -0.03 1.81
CA GLU A 61 -5.41 1.07 1.94
C GLU A 61 -4.93 2.34 1.22
N ALA A 62 -3.67 2.74 1.42
CA ALA A 62 -3.13 3.94 0.81
C ALA A 62 -2.74 3.75 -0.66
N LEU A 63 -2.21 2.58 -1.02
CA LEU A 63 -1.68 2.31 -2.35
C LEU A 63 -2.54 1.35 -3.18
N GLY A 64 -3.60 0.78 -2.58
CA GLY A 64 -4.55 -0.10 -3.28
C GLY A 64 -3.90 -1.36 -3.87
N TYR A 65 -2.93 -1.96 -3.16
CA TYR A 65 -2.36 -3.25 -3.55
C TYR A 65 -3.30 -4.39 -3.16
N SER A 66 -3.41 -5.39 -4.02
CA SER A 66 -4.05 -6.66 -3.70
C SER A 66 -3.22 -7.45 -2.68
N LEU A 67 -3.85 -8.38 -1.95
CA LEU A 67 -3.12 -9.21 -0.99
C LEU A 67 -2.02 -10.06 -1.63
N GLN A 68 -2.22 -10.49 -2.87
CA GLN A 68 -1.21 -11.24 -3.62
C GLN A 68 0.01 -10.37 -3.96
N GLU A 69 -0.21 -9.12 -4.38
CA GLU A 69 0.85 -8.14 -4.63
C GLU A 69 1.59 -7.81 -3.34
N ILE A 70 0.86 -7.62 -2.22
CA ILE A 70 1.43 -7.38 -0.89
C ILE A 70 2.31 -8.57 -0.47
N GLN A 71 1.84 -9.80 -0.63
CA GLN A 71 2.61 -11.00 -0.31
C GLN A 71 3.92 -11.07 -1.10
N SER A 72 3.90 -10.72 -2.39
CA SER A 72 5.10 -10.66 -3.22
C SER A 72 6.09 -9.60 -2.73
N ILE A 73 5.62 -8.40 -2.37
CA ILE A 73 6.46 -7.32 -1.82
C ILE A 73 7.10 -7.76 -0.50
N LEU A 74 6.31 -8.29 0.43
CA LEU A 74 6.79 -8.74 1.74
C LEU A 74 7.82 -9.86 1.61
N SER A 75 7.59 -10.82 0.71
CA SER A 75 8.56 -11.89 0.42
C SER A 75 9.89 -11.33 -0.09
N THR A 76 9.85 -10.33 -0.96
CA THR A 76 11.06 -9.63 -1.44
C THR A 76 11.78 -8.92 -0.29
N GLU A 77 11.07 -8.20 0.57
CA GLU A 77 11.65 -7.50 1.72
C GLU A 77 12.29 -8.48 2.72
N ASP A 78 11.65 -9.62 2.99
CA ASP A 78 12.18 -10.67 3.85
C ASP A 78 13.48 -11.27 3.28
N GLN A 79 13.55 -11.52 1.96
CA GLN A 79 14.75 -11.99 1.29
C GLN A 79 15.89 -10.96 1.36
N LEU A 80 15.60 -9.70 1.11
CA LEU A 80 16.58 -8.61 1.20
C LEU A 80 17.12 -8.46 2.63
N LYS A 81 16.25 -8.59 3.64
CA LYS A 81 16.65 -8.59 5.05
C LYS A 81 17.57 -9.77 5.37
N ALA A 82 17.24 -10.96 4.89
CA ALA A 82 18.07 -12.16 5.08
C ALA A 82 19.43 -12.03 4.40
N TYR A 83 19.51 -11.51 3.17
CA TYR A 83 20.78 -11.27 2.47
C TYR A 83 21.65 -10.26 3.20
N ARG A 84 21.05 -9.15 3.67
CA ARG A 84 21.78 -8.14 4.45
C ARG A 84 22.39 -8.74 5.73
N ALA A 85 21.64 -9.56 6.46
CA ALA A 85 22.13 -10.21 7.68
C ALA A 85 23.31 -11.14 7.36
N ARG A 86 23.20 -11.98 6.33
CA ARG A 86 24.25 -12.91 5.92
C ARG A 86 25.52 -12.20 5.45
N ILE A 87 25.41 -11.10 4.73
CA ILE A 87 26.56 -10.26 4.32
C ILE A 87 27.24 -9.67 5.55
N ALA A 88 26.46 -9.21 6.54
CA ALA A 88 27.00 -8.64 7.78
C ALA A 88 27.74 -9.68 8.66
N GLU A 89 27.39 -10.97 8.56
CA GLU A 89 28.06 -12.08 9.24
C GLU A 89 29.43 -12.43 8.64
N GLY A 90 29.86 -11.80 7.55
CA GLY A 90 31.20 -11.96 6.97
C GLY A 90 31.33 -13.16 6.04
N GLN A 91 30.41 -13.31 5.09
CA GLN A 91 30.52 -14.34 4.04
C GLN A 91 31.70 -14.07 3.08
N GLU A 92 32.10 -15.10 2.35
CA GLU A 92 33.10 -14.99 1.29
C GLU A 92 32.70 -13.94 0.24
N PRO A 93 33.66 -13.14 -0.29
CA PRO A 93 33.37 -12.03 -1.22
C PRO A 93 32.52 -12.43 -2.43
N GLU A 94 32.75 -13.62 -2.98
CA GLU A 94 31.98 -14.13 -4.13
C GLU A 94 30.51 -14.36 -3.79
N HIS A 95 30.21 -14.89 -2.60
CA HIS A 95 28.83 -15.05 -2.13
C HIS A 95 28.15 -13.70 -1.86
N ASN A 96 28.92 -12.72 -1.37
CA ASN A 96 28.40 -11.35 -1.19
C ASN A 96 28.02 -10.73 -2.53
N VAL A 97 28.83 -10.86 -3.57
CA VAL A 97 28.53 -10.37 -4.93
C VAL A 97 27.26 -11.02 -5.47
N GLN A 98 27.11 -12.34 -5.28
CA GLN A 98 25.92 -13.06 -5.73
C GLN A 98 24.66 -12.56 -5.01
N MET A 99 24.67 -12.43 -3.67
CA MET A 99 23.54 -11.93 -2.88
C MET A 99 23.18 -10.49 -3.23
N LEU A 100 24.17 -9.62 -3.46
CA LEU A 100 23.95 -8.25 -3.90
C LEU A 100 23.34 -8.19 -5.31
N SER A 101 23.84 -9.02 -6.23
CA SER A 101 23.28 -9.10 -7.60
C SER A 101 21.83 -9.56 -7.59
N GLU A 102 21.49 -10.54 -6.77
CA GLU A 102 20.12 -10.99 -6.60
C GLU A 102 19.24 -9.92 -5.94
N SER A 103 19.77 -9.20 -4.95
CA SER A 103 19.06 -8.07 -4.32
C SER A 103 18.72 -6.97 -5.32
N VAL A 104 19.62 -6.66 -6.26
CA VAL A 104 19.37 -5.71 -7.35
C VAL A 104 18.19 -6.17 -8.20
N ARG A 105 18.18 -7.44 -8.64
CA ARG A 105 17.08 -8.00 -9.44
C ARG A 105 15.74 -7.92 -8.72
N LEU A 106 15.71 -8.30 -7.45
CA LEU A 106 14.51 -8.25 -6.62
C LEU A 106 13.95 -6.83 -6.51
N LEU A 107 14.82 -5.84 -6.30
CA LEU A 107 14.42 -4.43 -6.24
C LEU A 107 13.95 -3.90 -7.59
N GLU A 108 14.63 -4.26 -8.69
CA GLU A 108 14.21 -3.91 -10.05
C GLU A 108 12.81 -4.46 -10.37
N ASP A 109 12.48 -5.67 -9.91
CA ASP A 109 11.15 -6.26 -10.09
C ASP A 109 10.08 -5.49 -9.32
N VAL A 110 10.36 -5.07 -8.09
CA VAL A 110 9.45 -4.20 -7.30
C VAL A 110 9.26 -2.85 -7.99
N VAL A 111 10.34 -2.18 -8.40
CA VAL A 111 10.27 -0.89 -9.12
C VAL A 111 9.44 -1.03 -10.39
N ARG A 112 9.67 -2.07 -11.19
CA ARG A 112 8.91 -2.35 -12.42
C ARG A 112 7.41 -2.57 -12.14
N HIS A 113 7.07 -3.19 -11.01
CA HIS A 113 5.69 -3.36 -10.59
C HIS A 113 5.03 -2.03 -10.22
N ILE A 114 5.75 -1.18 -9.49
CA ILE A 114 5.30 0.18 -9.14
C ILE A 114 5.07 1.01 -10.41
N ASP A 115 6.02 1.01 -11.35
CA ASP A 115 5.93 1.75 -12.61
C ASP A 115 4.69 1.35 -13.42
N LYS A 116 4.41 0.04 -13.52
CA LYS A 116 3.19 -0.45 -14.18
C LYS A 116 1.91 0.08 -13.54
N LYS A 117 1.88 0.18 -12.21
CA LYS A 117 0.74 0.72 -11.47
C LYS A 117 0.60 2.22 -11.69
N MET A 118 1.71 2.96 -11.66
CA MET A 118 1.74 4.39 -11.97
C MET A 118 1.23 4.69 -13.37
N LEU A 119 1.65 3.92 -14.37
CA LEU A 119 1.17 4.07 -15.75
C LEU A 119 -0.35 3.87 -15.86
N LYS A 120 -0.91 2.86 -15.18
CA LYS A 120 -2.36 2.63 -15.18
C LYS A 120 -3.12 3.80 -14.53
N LEU A 121 -2.61 4.32 -13.41
CA LEU A 121 -3.21 5.48 -12.73
C LEU A 121 -3.09 6.75 -13.57
N ALA A 122 -1.95 6.97 -14.24
CA ALA A 122 -1.75 8.10 -15.15
C ALA A 122 -2.74 8.06 -16.32
N ALA A 123 -2.91 6.92 -16.97
CA ALA A 123 -3.88 6.75 -18.07
C ALA A 123 -5.33 7.00 -17.61
N MET A 124 -5.69 6.50 -16.43
CA MET A 124 -7.02 6.75 -15.85
C MET A 124 -7.22 8.24 -15.55
N ARG A 125 -6.21 8.91 -14.98
CA ARG A 125 -6.25 10.36 -14.72
C ARG A 125 -6.43 11.14 -16.00
N GLU A 126 -5.70 10.83 -17.05
CA GLU A 126 -5.80 11.49 -18.37
C GLU A 126 -7.21 11.36 -18.94
N HIS A 127 -7.79 10.17 -18.91
CA HIS A 127 -9.17 9.94 -19.32
C HIS A 127 -10.18 10.85 -18.59
N TYR A 128 -10.04 11.01 -17.27
CA TYR A 128 -10.92 11.88 -16.51
C TYR A 128 -10.64 13.37 -16.74
N MET A 129 -9.39 13.76 -16.99
CA MET A 129 -9.05 15.14 -17.36
C MET A 129 -9.70 15.55 -18.69
N ASP A 130 -9.66 14.69 -19.68
CA ASP A 130 -10.34 14.94 -20.98
C ASP A 130 -11.87 15.07 -20.81
N ARG A 131 -12.45 14.20 -19.99
CA ARG A 131 -13.88 14.25 -19.69
C ARG A 131 -14.25 15.55 -18.97
N LEU A 132 -13.45 15.97 -18.00
CA LEU A 132 -13.61 17.22 -17.26
C LEU A 132 -13.53 18.43 -18.20
N ALA A 133 -12.55 18.47 -19.10
CA ALA A 133 -12.38 19.54 -20.09
C ALA A 133 -13.62 19.68 -21.00
N ARG A 134 -14.15 18.54 -21.47
CA ARG A 134 -15.38 18.53 -22.31
C ARG A 134 -16.59 19.07 -21.55
N ILE A 135 -16.76 18.71 -20.29
CA ILE A 135 -17.90 19.17 -19.47
C ILE A 135 -17.75 20.67 -19.16
N ARG A 136 -16.54 21.13 -18.82
CA ARG A 136 -16.28 22.58 -18.60
C ARG A 136 -16.60 23.42 -19.83
N ALA A 137 -16.13 23.00 -21.00
CA ALA A 137 -16.42 23.70 -22.24
C ALA A 137 -17.92 23.75 -22.59
N ARG A 138 -18.68 22.70 -22.19
CA ARG A 138 -20.14 22.70 -22.34
C ARG A 138 -20.80 23.66 -21.34
N LEU A 139 -20.39 23.64 -20.09
CA LEU A 139 -20.88 24.54 -19.06
C LEU A 139 -20.71 26.00 -19.46
N GLU A 140 -19.52 26.39 -19.89
CA GLU A 140 -19.22 27.77 -20.36
C GLU A 140 -20.15 28.20 -21.51
N ARG A 141 -20.45 27.31 -22.45
CA ARG A 141 -21.37 27.59 -23.55
C ARG A 141 -22.83 27.79 -23.07
N GLU A 142 -23.29 26.95 -22.17
CA GLU A 142 -24.64 27.07 -21.58
C GLU A 142 -24.80 28.35 -20.73
N GLU A 143 -23.78 28.68 -19.95
CA GLU A 143 -23.74 29.93 -19.17
C GLU A 143 -23.72 31.18 -20.07
N ALA A 144 -22.96 31.16 -21.17
CA ALA A 144 -22.96 32.24 -22.14
C ALA A 144 -24.32 32.41 -22.83
N ALA A 145 -24.96 31.29 -23.22
CA ALA A 145 -26.27 31.32 -23.83
C ALA A 145 -27.35 31.89 -22.86
N THR A 146 -27.27 31.51 -21.57
CA THR A 146 -28.21 32.02 -20.56
C THR A 146 -28.07 33.52 -20.31
N ARG A 147 -26.82 34.03 -20.34
CA ARG A 147 -26.55 35.48 -20.22
C ARG A 147 -27.10 36.29 -21.41
N THR A 148 -27.08 35.74 -22.61
CA THR A 148 -27.57 36.42 -23.82
C THR A 148 -29.11 36.49 -23.89
N VAL A 149 -29.81 35.58 -23.27
CA VAL A 149 -31.29 35.55 -23.23
C VAL A 149 -31.89 36.46 -22.13
N GLY A 150 -31.05 36.91 -21.16
CA GLY A 150 -31.52 37.65 -19.96
C GLY A 150 -31.66 39.17 -20.08
N PHE A 151 -31.54 39.81 -21.27
CA PHE A 151 -31.84 41.23 -21.50
C PHE A 151 -32.87 41.37 -22.62
N PRO A 152 -34.19 41.42 -22.33
CA PRO A 152 -35.07 42.15 -23.21
C PRO A 152 -34.85 43.61 -22.96
N ASP A 153 -34.43 44.34 -24.04
CA ASP A 153 -34.40 45.81 -24.08
C ASP A 153 -35.74 46.36 -23.54
N GLN A 154 -35.67 47.02 -22.40
CA GLN A 154 -36.69 47.99 -22.03
C GLN A 154 -36.26 49.33 -22.62
N GLU A 155 -36.38 49.49 -23.95
CA GLU A 155 -36.58 50.76 -24.56
C GLU A 155 -38.05 50.95 -24.81
N GLY A 156 -38.60 51.99 -24.24
CA GLY A 156 -39.90 52.48 -24.66
C GLY A 156 -40.71 53.21 -23.59
N GLU A 157 -40.54 54.47 -23.54
CA GLU A 157 -41.38 55.64 -23.33
C GLU A 157 -41.02 56.51 -22.19
#